data_4c94400af93dc0e5a4f701777c2c1d36
#
_entry.id   4c94400af93dc0e5a4f701777c2c1d36
#
_cell.length_a   1.000
_cell.length_b   1.000
_cell.length_c   1.000
_cell.angle_alpha   90.00
_cell.angle_beta   90.00
_cell.angle_gamma   90.00
#
_symmetry.space_group_name_H-M   'P 1'
#
loop_
_entity.id
_entity.type
_entity.pdbx_description
1 polymer ?
#
loop_
_entity_poly.entity_id
_entity_poly.type
_entity_poly.pdbx_seq_one_letter_code
_entity_poly.pdbx_strand_id
1 'polypeptide(L)'
;MSDPADLLRLNDVSFTLNNIPLLEPVSLTLNPGEFTLLTGPSGSGKSTLLKIIASLQNPTGGNLYFKGEDISRIKPEMYRQRVSYCFQTPSLFGETVYDNLALPYQIRHKKVDETQLRAWLTKVNLDEGMLTKNVQELSGGEKQRVALLRNLQFMPDVLLLDEITSALDEENKVNINDIIAGLVAEKQLAVLWVSHDLNEIRHAKHVITLTRHTQGSPAHESA
;
A
#
# COMPACT_ATOMS: atom_id res chain seq x y z
N MET A 1 5.34 10.48 -25.42
CA MET A 1 6.57 10.85 -24.70
C MET A 1 6.16 10.96 -23.24
N SER A 2 6.73 10.13 -22.36
CA SER A 2 6.46 10.20 -20.91
C SER A 2 7.10 11.47 -20.37
N ASP A 3 6.33 12.23 -19.59
CA ASP A 3 6.88 13.33 -18.82
C ASP A 3 7.94 12.74 -17.87
N PRO A 4 9.16 13.28 -17.77
CA PRO A 4 10.22 12.71 -16.94
C PRO A 4 9.92 12.73 -15.43
N ALA A 5 8.77 13.27 -15.02
CA ALA A 5 8.33 13.38 -13.63
C ALA A 5 7.50 12.15 -13.15
N ASP A 6 6.88 11.38 -14.03
CA ASP A 6 5.97 10.28 -13.65
C ASP A 6 6.71 9.11 -13.00
N LEU A 7 6.48 8.89 -11.70
CA LEU A 7 7.02 7.72 -11.01
C LEU A 7 6.21 6.47 -11.34
N LEU A 8 4.88 6.56 -11.24
CA LEU A 8 3.93 5.50 -11.58
C LEU A 8 2.79 6.10 -12.39
N ARG A 9 2.44 5.48 -13.53
CA ARG A 9 1.33 5.90 -14.37
C ARG A 9 0.46 4.71 -14.77
N LEU A 10 -0.82 4.87 -14.57
CA LEU A 10 -1.87 3.95 -14.99
C LEU A 10 -2.63 4.58 -16.16
N ASN A 11 -2.86 3.80 -17.20
CA ASN A 11 -3.68 4.18 -18.35
C ASN A 11 -4.82 3.16 -18.50
N ASP A 12 -6.05 3.57 -18.17
CA ASP A 12 -7.30 2.81 -18.28
C ASP A 12 -7.22 1.39 -17.70
N VAL A 13 -6.52 1.27 -16.55
CA VAL A 13 -6.33 0.00 -15.85
C VAL A 13 -7.67 -0.48 -15.31
N SER A 14 -8.05 -1.70 -15.69
CA SER A 14 -9.34 -2.31 -15.31
C SER A 14 -9.17 -3.78 -14.98
N PHE A 15 -10.17 -4.32 -14.27
CA PHE A 15 -10.19 -5.74 -13.94
C PHE A 15 -11.60 -6.31 -13.99
N THR A 16 -11.76 -7.36 -14.78
CA THR A 16 -13.00 -8.12 -14.93
C THR A 16 -12.75 -9.58 -14.59
N LEU A 17 -13.61 -10.18 -13.80
CA LEU A 17 -13.58 -11.58 -13.43
C LEU A 17 -14.91 -12.24 -13.78
N ASN A 18 -14.89 -13.33 -14.56
CA ASN A 18 -16.10 -14.04 -15.00
C ASN A 18 -17.15 -13.09 -15.63
N ASN A 19 -16.72 -12.17 -16.49
CA ASN A 19 -17.52 -11.13 -17.12
C ASN A 19 -18.17 -10.12 -16.14
N ILE A 20 -17.72 -10.09 -14.87
CA ILE A 20 -18.16 -9.11 -13.88
C ILE A 20 -17.04 -8.09 -13.70
N PRO A 21 -17.27 -6.80 -14.01
CA PRO A 21 -16.28 -5.76 -13.76
C PRO A 21 -16.12 -5.56 -12.25
N LEU A 22 -14.90 -5.77 -11.75
CA LEU A 22 -14.52 -5.55 -10.34
C LEU A 22 -13.74 -4.26 -10.15
N LEU A 23 -13.17 -3.73 -11.22
CA LEU A 23 -12.50 -2.44 -11.27
C LEU A 23 -12.79 -1.80 -12.62
N GLU A 24 -13.50 -0.67 -12.60
CA GLU A 24 -13.70 0.18 -13.78
C GLU A 24 -12.37 0.77 -14.26
N PRO A 25 -12.24 1.17 -15.53
CA PRO A 25 -11.01 1.77 -16.02
C PRO A 25 -10.55 2.97 -15.18
N VAL A 26 -9.32 2.91 -14.68
CA VAL A 26 -8.68 3.93 -13.85
C VAL A 26 -7.43 4.43 -14.53
N SER A 27 -7.33 5.75 -14.67
CA SER A 27 -6.11 6.43 -15.09
C SER A 27 -5.66 7.37 -13.99
N LEU A 28 -4.42 7.23 -13.55
CA LEU A 28 -3.81 8.08 -12.54
C LEU A 28 -2.30 8.15 -12.71
N THR A 29 -1.71 9.18 -12.14
CA THR A 29 -0.25 9.34 -12.06
C THR A 29 0.13 9.61 -10.61
N LEU A 30 1.22 9.00 -10.14
CA LEU A 30 1.87 9.29 -8.87
C LEU A 30 3.27 9.84 -9.14
N ASN A 31 3.60 10.93 -8.46
CA ASN A 31 4.91 11.56 -8.54
C ASN A 31 5.73 11.30 -7.27
N PRO A 32 7.06 11.39 -7.31
CA PRO A 32 7.88 11.32 -6.11
C PRO A 32 7.44 12.36 -5.07
N GLY A 33 7.35 11.96 -3.80
CA GLY A 33 6.91 12.85 -2.72
C GLY A 33 5.42 13.21 -2.76
N GLU A 34 4.61 12.44 -3.45
CA GLU A 34 3.17 12.64 -3.54
C GLU A 34 2.41 11.74 -2.57
N PHE A 35 1.52 12.33 -1.77
CA PHE A 35 0.57 11.61 -0.92
C PHE A 35 -0.82 11.69 -1.54
N THR A 36 -1.31 10.57 -2.04
CA THR A 36 -2.63 10.45 -2.67
C THR A 36 -3.52 9.50 -1.87
N LEU A 37 -4.72 9.96 -1.56
CA LEU A 37 -5.75 9.13 -0.95
C LEU A 37 -6.63 8.49 -2.02
N LEU A 38 -6.89 7.20 -1.88
CA LEU A 38 -7.82 6.45 -2.70
C LEU A 38 -9.08 6.14 -1.90
N THR A 39 -10.21 6.66 -2.31
CA THR A 39 -11.50 6.48 -1.66
C THR A 39 -12.54 5.90 -2.61
N GLY A 40 -13.71 5.60 -2.10
CA GLY A 40 -14.83 5.06 -2.87
C GLY A 40 -15.63 4.04 -2.06
N PRO A 41 -16.85 3.69 -2.51
CA PRO A 41 -17.70 2.75 -1.81
C PRO A 41 -17.08 1.35 -1.71
N SER A 42 -17.57 0.55 -0.76
CA SER A 42 -17.19 -0.86 -0.68
C SER A 42 -17.51 -1.57 -2.02
N GLY A 43 -16.57 -2.39 -2.49
CA GLY A 43 -16.69 -3.09 -3.76
C GLY A 43 -16.40 -2.24 -5.00
N SER A 44 -15.84 -1.03 -4.87
CA SER A 44 -15.40 -0.20 -6.02
C SER A 44 -14.04 -0.62 -6.61
N GLY A 45 -13.41 -1.65 -6.06
CA GLY A 45 -12.14 -2.17 -6.61
C GLY A 45 -10.87 -1.58 -6.02
N LYS A 46 -10.93 -0.82 -4.89
CA LYS A 46 -9.75 -0.20 -4.28
C LYS A 46 -8.61 -1.18 -4.00
N SER A 47 -8.87 -2.25 -3.25
CA SER A 47 -7.86 -3.27 -2.95
C SER A 47 -7.42 -4.04 -4.20
N THR A 48 -8.31 -4.22 -5.19
CA THR A 48 -7.97 -4.79 -6.50
C THR A 48 -6.98 -3.91 -7.23
N LEU A 49 -7.21 -2.59 -7.27
CA LEU A 49 -6.29 -1.63 -7.87
C LEU A 49 -4.92 -1.67 -7.19
N LEU A 50 -4.88 -1.66 -5.84
CA LEU A 50 -3.60 -1.74 -5.11
C LEU A 50 -2.84 -3.05 -5.42
N LYS A 51 -3.54 -4.19 -5.51
CA LYS A 51 -2.93 -5.48 -5.88
C LYS A 51 -2.38 -5.47 -7.31
N ILE A 52 -3.07 -4.83 -8.25
CA ILE A 52 -2.59 -4.66 -9.62
C ILE A 52 -1.34 -3.78 -9.63
N ILE A 53 -1.36 -2.65 -8.95
CA ILE A 53 -0.19 -1.77 -8.83
C ILE A 53 0.98 -2.49 -8.17
N ALA A 54 0.74 -3.32 -7.17
CA ALA A 54 1.78 -4.13 -6.51
C ALA A 54 2.29 -5.31 -7.36
N SER A 55 1.79 -5.49 -8.59
CA SER A 55 2.10 -6.66 -9.44
C SER A 55 1.76 -8.01 -8.78
N LEU A 56 0.72 -8.03 -7.92
CA LEU A 56 0.17 -9.25 -7.30
C LEU A 56 -1.00 -9.82 -8.11
N GLN A 57 -1.54 -9.03 -9.03
CA GLN A 57 -2.63 -9.38 -9.92
C GLN A 57 -2.43 -8.67 -11.26
N ASN A 58 -2.67 -9.37 -12.37
CA ASN A 58 -2.61 -8.75 -13.69
C ASN A 58 -3.93 -8.01 -13.98
N PRO A 59 -3.88 -6.82 -14.59
CA PRO A 59 -5.08 -6.16 -15.09
C PRO A 59 -5.66 -6.95 -16.26
N THR A 60 -6.96 -6.82 -16.49
CA THR A 60 -7.61 -7.37 -17.71
C THR A 60 -7.68 -6.33 -18.83
N GLY A 61 -7.46 -5.06 -18.52
CA GLY A 61 -7.37 -3.97 -19.49
C GLY A 61 -6.45 -2.87 -18.99
N GLY A 62 -5.98 -2.05 -19.93
CA GLY A 62 -5.08 -0.94 -19.65
C GLY A 62 -3.63 -1.36 -19.44
N ASN A 63 -2.80 -0.38 -19.11
CA ASN A 63 -1.35 -0.55 -18.91
C ASN A 63 -0.85 0.22 -17.71
N LEU A 64 0.19 -0.33 -17.02
CA LEU A 64 0.93 0.33 -15.97
C LEU A 64 2.37 0.60 -16.40
N TYR A 65 2.85 1.78 -16.04
CA TYR A 65 4.23 2.19 -16.28
C TYR A 65 4.88 2.63 -14.98
N PHE A 66 6.09 2.15 -14.74
CA PHE A 66 6.92 2.56 -13.61
C PHE A 66 8.19 3.19 -14.16
N LYS A 67 8.43 4.48 -13.82
CA LYS A 67 9.55 5.28 -14.36
C LYS A 67 9.62 5.23 -15.89
N GLY A 68 8.45 5.25 -16.53
CA GLY A 68 8.33 5.23 -17.99
C GLY A 68 8.43 3.85 -18.64
N GLU A 69 8.75 2.79 -17.90
CA GLU A 69 8.82 1.41 -18.39
C GLU A 69 7.53 0.65 -18.08
N ASP A 70 6.99 -0.09 -19.06
CA ASP A 70 5.84 -0.98 -18.85
C ASP A 70 6.20 -2.06 -17.82
N ILE A 71 5.42 -2.17 -16.74
CA ILE A 71 5.71 -3.12 -15.65
C ILE A 71 5.71 -4.59 -16.10
N SER A 72 5.02 -4.92 -17.20
CA SER A 72 5.04 -6.27 -17.77
C SER A 72 6.42 -6.70 -18.26
N ARG A 73 7.32 -5.74 -18.51
CA ARG A 73 8.71 -5.96 -18.94
C ARG A 73 9.71 -5.99 -17.78
N ILE A 74 9.28 -5.56 -16.59
CA ILE A 74 10.12 -5.54 -15.39
C ILE A 74 9.97 -6.88 -14.66
N LYS A 75 11.09 -7.46 -14.21
CA LYS A 75 11.02 -8.68 -13.37
C LYS A 75 10.25 -8.39 -12.10
N PRO A 76 9.22 -9.19 -11.74
CA PRO A 76 8.37 -8.93 -10.58
C PRO A 76 9.15 -8.74 -9.27
N GLU A 77 10.24 -9.49 -9.07
CA GLU A 77 11.07 -9.40 -7.87
C GLU A 77 11.77 -8.04 -7.77
N MET A 78 12.18 -7.46 -8.90
CA MET A 78 12.82 -6.15 -8.97
C MET A 78 11.79 -5.03 -8.75
N TYR A 79 10.62 -5.17 -9.38
CA TYR A 79 9.52 -4.22 -9.24
C TYR A 79 9.01 -4.15 -7.80
N ARG A 80 8.74 -5.29 -7.15
CA ARG A 80 8.22 -5.37 -5.78
C ARG A 80 9.21 -4.91 -4.71
N GLN A 81 10.49 -4.74 -5.03
CA GLN A 81 11.44 -4.09 -4.14
C GLN A 81 11.29 -2.57 -4.15
N ARG A 82 10.66 -2.01 -5.19
CA ARG A 82 10.48 -0.57 -5.38
C ARG A 82 9.04 -0.12 -5.09
N VAL A 83 8.07 -1.03 -5.25
CA VAL A 83 6.64 -0.80 -4.98
C VAL A 83 6.20 -1.78 -3.90
N SER A 84 5.94 -1.26 -2.71
CA SER A 84 5.63 -2.05 -1.51
C SER A 84 4.16 -1.95 -1.16
N TYR A 85 3.56 -3.05 -0.68
CA TYR A 85 2.14 -3.12 -0.34
C TYR A 85 1.92 -3.59 1.10
N CYS A 86 1.22 -2.78 1.87
CA CYS A 86 0.74 -3.09 3.21
C CYS A 86 -0.73 -3.49 3.14
N PHE A 87 -1.01 -4.75 3.44
CA PHE A 87 -2.36 -5.32 3.41
C PHE A 87 -3.21 -4.82 4.57
N GLN A 88 -4.53 -4.73 4.35
CA GLN A 88 -5.52 -4.44 5.38
C GLN A 88 -5.42 -5.43 6.55
N THR A 89 -5.32 -6.72 6.26
CA THR A 89 -5.06 -7.75 7.27
C THR A 89 -3.58 -8.10 7.24
N PRO A 90 -2.81 -7.76 8.29
CA PRO A 90 -1.37 -7.98 8.32
C PRO A 90 -1.07 -9.49 8.34
N SER A 91 -0.25 -9.95 7.41
CA SER A 91 0.31 -11.30 7.40
C SER A 91 1.75 -11.25 7.89
N LEU A 92 2.02 -11.87 9.03
CA LEU A 92 3.35 -12.00 9.60
C LEU A 92 3.91 -13.40 9.33
N PHE A 93 5.22 -13.48 9.16
CA PHE A 93 5.95 -14.72 8.87
C PHE A 93 6.77 -15.17 10.09
N GLY A 94 7.23 -16.42 10.06
CA GLY A 94 8.08 -16.95 11.11
C GLY A 94 7.40 -17.00 12.46
N GLU A 95 8.19 -16.96 13.52
CA GLU A 95 7.72 -17.06 14.90
C GLU A 95 7.78 -15.74 15.65
N THR A 96 8.72 -14.87 15.31
CA THR A 96 9.01 -13.65 16.07
C THR A 96 8.87 -12.36 15.25
N VAL A 97 8.80 -11.24 15.95
CA VAL A 97 8.88 -9.90 15.33
C VAL A 97 10.20 -9.76 14.57
N TYR A 98 11.31 -10.28 15.12
CA TYR A 98 12.63 -10.27 14.45
C TYR A 98 12.55 -10.94 13.08
N ASP A 99 11.92 -12.11 12.96
CA ASP A 99 11.81 -12.84 11.69
C ASP A 99 11.18 -11.96 10.61
N ASN A 100 10.19 -11.16 10.99
CA ASN A 100 9.49 -10.25 10.06
C ASN A 100 10.36 -9.06 9.66
N LEU A 101 11.03 -8.41 10.60
CA LEU A 101 11.83 -7.22 10.33
C LEU A 101 13.16 -7.56 9.69
N ALA A 102 13.70 -8.75 9.93
CA ALA A 102 14.93 -9.25 9.29
C ALA A 102 14.72 -9.78 7.87
N LEU A 103 13.50 -10.22 7.52
CA LEU A 103 13.19 -10.82 6.22
C LEU A 103 13.64 -9.95 5.02
N PRO A 104 13.40 -8.61 4.99
CA PRO A 104 13.87 -7.76 3.90
C PRO A 104 15.39 -7.75 3.72
N TYR A 105 16.15 -7.92 4.80
CA TYR A 105 17.61 -8.03 4.76
C TYR A 105 18.05 -9.40 4.20
N GLN A 106 17.41 -10.47 4.65
CA GLN A 106 17.70 -11.83 4.21
C GLN A 106 17.46 -11.99 2.71
N ILE A 107 16.33 -11.50 2.19
CA ILE A 107 16.01 -11.52 0.75
C ILE A 107 17.06 -10.76 -0.09
N ARG A 108 17.69 -9.73 0.48
CA ARG A 108 18.71 -8.91 -0.19
C ARG A 108 20.13 -9.35 0.12
N HIS A 109 20.31 -10.47 0.84
CA HIS A 109 21.63 -10.96 1.29
C HIS A 109 22.43 -9.88 2.05
N LYS A 110 21.73 -9.08 2.87
CA LYS A 110 22.34 -8.02 3.69
C LYS A 110 22.37 -8.42 5.15
N LYS A 111 23.38 -7.93 5.87
CA LYS A 111 23.45 -8.11 7.32
C LYS A 111 22.36 -7.31 8.02
N VAL A 112 21.68 -7.93 8.97
CA VAL A 112 20.66 -7.27 9.81
C VAL A 112 21.37 -6.38 10.83
N ASP A 113 20.85 -5.17 11.00
CA ASP A 113 21.23 -4.27 12.07
C ASP A 113 20.11 -4.24 13.12
N GLU A 114 20.27 -5.01 14.21
CA GLU A 114 19.28 -5.10 15.26
C GLU A 114 19.04 -3.76 15.98
N THR A 115 20.05 -2.93 16.08
CA THR A 115 19.91 -1.58 16.68
C THR A 115 18.93 -0.75 15.85
N GLN A 116 19.04 -0.82 14.53
CA GLN A 116 18.11 -0.15 13.62
C GLN A 116 16.70 -0.74 13.74
N LEU A 117 16.56 -2.07 13.85
CA LEU A 117 15.25 -2.70 14.02
C LEU A 117 14.55 -2.23 15.30
N ARG A 118 15.29 -2.16 16.43
CA ARG A 118 14.76 -1.66 17.71
C ARG A 118 14.36 -0.19 17.62
N ALA A 119 15.20 0.64 16.99
CA ALA A 119 14.88 2.05 16.77
C ALA A 119 13.60 2.23 15.92
N TRP A 120 13.35 1.36 14.95
CA TRP A 120 12.11 1.36 14.18
C TRP A 120 10.89 0.98 15.03
N LEU A 121 11.01 -0.02 15.94
CA LEU A 121 9.92 -0.38 16.84
C LEU A 121 9.51 0.82 17.70
N THR A 122 10.48 1.49 18.32
CA THR A 122 10.21 2.70 19.14
C THR A 122 9.50 3.79 18.35
N LYS A 123 9.87 4.00 17.08
CA LYS A 123 9.21 5.01 16.22
C LYS A 123 7.72 4.79 16.04
N VAL A 124 7.26 3.54 16.03
CA VAL A 124 5.85 3.20 15.90
C VAL A 124 5.18 2.87 17.24
N ASN A 125 5.69 3.40 18.35
CA ASN A 125 5.17 3.16 19.70
C ASN A 125 5.12 1.68 20.08
N LEU A 126 6.13 0.91 19.69
CA LEU A 126 6.34 -0.46 20.15
C LEU A 126 7.60 -0.52 21.01
N ASP A 127 7.55 -1.31 22.09
CA ASP A 127 8.70 -1.53 22.93
C ASP A 127 9.81 -2.26 22.16
N GLU A 128 11.06 -1.82 22.29
CA GLU A 128 12.19 -2.42 21.59
C GLU A 128 12.45 -3.88 21.99
N GLY A 129 12.02 -4.26 23.22
CA GLY A 129 12.05 -5.65 23.71
C GLY A 129 11.10 -6.58 22.94
N MET A 130 10.11 -6.02 22.24
CA MET A 130 9.19 -6.83 21.41
C MET A 130 9.87 -7.51 20.24
N LEU A 131 11.13 -7.19 19.92
CA LEU A 131 11.84 -7.81 18.82
C LEU A 131 11.86 -9.35 18.90
N THR A 132 11.93 -9.91 20.10
CA THR A 132 11.92 -11.36 20.35
C THR A 132 10.53 -11.93 20.64
N LYS A 133 9.49 -11.10 20.67
CA LYS A 133 8.12 -11.52 20.99
C LYS A 133 7.54 -12.39 19.88
N ASN A 134 6.77 -13.42 20.29
CA ASN A 134 6.08 -14.29 19.34
C ASN A 134 4.96 -13.51 18.63
N VAL A 135 4.86 -13.68 17.31
CA VAL A 135 3.86 -12.98 16.48
C VAL A 135 2.41 -13.35 16.84
N GLN A 136 2.21 -14.54 17.44
CA GLN A 136 0.88 -14.97 17.87
C GLN A 136 0.37 -14.20 19.10
N GLU A 137 1.29 -13.63 19.89
CA GLU A 137 0.98 -12.85 21.10
C GLU A 137 0.71 -11.38 20.81
N LEU A 138 0.87 -10.95 19.55
CA LEU A 138 0.65 -9.57 19.15
C LEU A 138 -0.84 -9.28 18.98
N SER A 139 -1.26 -8.09 19.44
CA SER A 139 -2.57 -7.52 19.10
C SER A 139 -2.67 -7.21 17.59
N GLY A 140 -3.89 -6.98 17.10
CA GLY A 140 -4.10 -6.60 15.70
C GLY A 140 -3.34 -5.33 15.30
N GLY A 141 -3.36 -4.29 16.15
CA GLY A 141 -2.62 -3.04 15.93
C GLY A 141 -1.10 -3.21 16.00
N GLU A 142 -0.57 -4.07 16.90
CA GLU A 142 0.85 -4.40 16.93
C GLU A 142 1.29 -5.14 15.66
N LYS A 143 0.51 -6.12 15.20
CA LYS A 143 0.75 -6.83 13.92
C LYS A 143 0.80 -5.86 12.75
N GLN A 144 -0.13 -4.90 12.71
CA GLN A 144 -0.20 -3.90 11.64
C GLN A 144 1.05 -3.02 11.61
N ARG A 145 1.51 -2.55 12.78
CA ARG A 145 2.73 -1.73 12.88
C ARG A 145 3.99 -2.51 12.52
N VAL A 146 4.10 -3.76 12.94
CA VAL A 146 5.22 -4.64 12.54
C VAL A 146 5.22 -4.89 11.02
N ALA A 147 4.05 -5.15 10.43
CA ALA A 147 3.92 -5.32 8.98
C ALA A 147 4.32 -4.05 8.20
N LEU A 148 3.91 -2.88 8.69
CA LEU A 148 4.34 -1.59 8.11
C LEU A 148 5.86 -1.43 8.19
N LEU A 149 6.47 -1.65 9.36
CA LEU A 149 7.92 -1.55 9.53
C LEU A 149 8.69 -2.49 8.62
N ARG A 150 8.19 -3.72 8.40
CA ARG A 150 8.80 -4.65 7.45
C ARG A 150 8.91 -4.05 6.04
N ASN A 151 7.90 -3.33 5.60
CA ASN A 151 7.87 -2.68 4.29
C ASN A 151 8.79 -1.44 4.21
N LEU A 152 9.17 -0.85 5.35
CA LEU A 152 10.01 0.35 5.43
C LEU A 152 11.50 0.07 5.69
N GLN A 153 11.90 -1.20 5.94
CA GLN A 153 13.31 -1.54 6.18
C GLN A 153 14.24 -1.17 5.02
N PHE A 154 13.74 -1.26 3.79
CA PHE A 154 14.36 -0.72 2.60
C PHE A 154 13.35 0.19 1.92
N MET A 155 13.60 1.49 1.96
CA MET A 155 12.65 2.50 1.49
C MET A 155 12.23 2.22 0.04
N PRO A 156 10.94 1.95 -0.22
CA PRO A 156 10.44 1.81 -1.58
C PRO A 156 10.32 3.17 -2.26
N ASP A 157 10.11 3.19 -3.57
CA ASP A 157 9.72 4.42 -4.29
C ASP A 157 8.22 4.70 -4.09
N VAL A 158 7.40 3.64 -4.05
CA VAL A 158 5.95 3.71 -3.88
C VAL A 158 5.53 2.81 -2.72
N LEU A 159 4.72 3.35 -1.82
CA LEU A 159 4.11 2.63 -0.71
C LEU A 159 2.59 2.63 -0.90
N LEU A 160 2.02 1.44 -1.00
CA LEU A 160 0.59 1.20 -1.12
C LEU A 160 0.04 0.76 0.24
N LEU A 161 -0.93 1.49 0.77
CA LEU A 161 -1.49 1.26 2.10
C LEU A 161 -2.99 0.95 1.98
N ASP A 162 -3.40 -0.22 2.44
CA ASP A 162 -4.79 -0.68 2.37
C ASP A 162 -5.40 -0.70 3.77
N GLU A 163 -6.08 0.39 4.16
CA GLU A 163 -6.80 0.56 5.44
C GLU A 163 -5.97 0.19 6.69
N ILE A 164 -4.67 0.48 6.68
CA ILE A 164 -3.72 -0.01 7.71
C ILE A 164 -3.93 0.57 9.11
N THR A 165 -4.71 1.62 9.24
CA THR A 165 -5.01 2.29 10.51
C THR A 165 -6.31 1.82 11.15
N SER A 166 -7.09 0.98 10.48
CA SER A 166 -8.42 0.55 10.95
C SER A 166 -8.41 -0.20 12.30
N ALA A 167 -7.31 -0.87 12.64
CA ALA A 167 -7.13 -1.61 13.89
C ALA A 167 -6.36 -0.82 14.96
N LEU A 168 -6.04 0.46 14.72
CA LEU A 168 -5.27 1.31 15.62
C LEU A 168 -6.19 2.23 16.43
N ASP A 169 -5.77 2.54 17.66
CA ASP A 169 -6.32 3.66 18.43
C ASP A 169 -5.87 5.02 17.84
N GLU A 170 -6.50 6.10 18.30
CA GLU A 170 -6.27 7.44 17.73
C GLU A 170 -4.81 7.91 17.89
N GLU A 171 -4.16 7.61 19.02
CA GLU A 171 -2.76 7.99 19.25
C GLU A 171 -1.83 7.31 18.23
N ASN A 172 -2.01 6.01 18.02
CA ASN A 172 -1.22 5.26 17.06
C ASN A 172 -1.54 5.63 15.60
N LYS A 173 -2.79 6.00 15.28
CA LYS A 173 -3.14 6.54 13.96
C LYS A 173 -2.37 7.83 13.68
N VAL A 174 -2.40 8.79 14.61
CA VAL A 174 -1.66 10.06 14.47
C VAL A 174 -0.16 9.78 14.28
N ASN A 175 0.42 8.91 15.10
CA ASN A 175 1.83 8.57 15.01
C ASN A 175 2.18 7.98 13.63
N ILE A 176 1.39 7.05 13.11
CA ILE A 176 1.63 6.46 11.77
C ILE A 176 1.48 7.50 10.66
N ASN A 177 0.46 8.37 10.75
CA ASN A 177 0.25 9.45 9.79
C ASN A 177 1.46 10.40 9.75
N ASP A 178 1.99 10.79 10.91
CA ASP A 178 3.15 11.68 11.01
C ASP A 178 4.42 11.03 10.43
N ILE A 179 4.63 9.74 10.70
CA ILE A 179 5.76 8.98 10.12
C ILE A 179 5.65 8.97 8.60
N ILE A 180 4.49 8.61 8.05
CA ILE A 180 4.28 8.53 6.59
C ILE A 180 4.45 9.91 5.97
N ALA A 181 3.86 10.97 6.55
CA ALA A 181 4.00 12.34 6.08
C ALA A 181 5.47 12.80 6.07
N GLY A 182 6.23 12.47 7.11
CA GLY A 182 7.67 12.73 7.17
C GLY A 182 8.44 12.02 6.06
N LEU A 183 8.15 10.74 5.80
CA LEU A 183 8.80 9.97 4.72
C LEU A 183 8.47 10.54 3.33
N VAL A 184 7.23 10.97 3.11
CA VAL A 184 6.82 11.65 1.86
C VAL A 184 7.64 12.93 1.66
N ALA A 185 7.75 13.77 2.69
CA ALA A 185 8.44 15.05 2.60
C ALA A 185 9.97 14.90 2.47
N GLU A 186 10.59 14.02 3.29
CA GLU A 186 12.04 13.94 3.42
C GLU A 186 12.68 12.96 2.45
N LYS A 187 11.97 11.85 2.11
CA LYS A 187 12.51 10.76 1.29
C LYS A 187 11.90 10.69 -0.10
N GLN A 188 11.01 11.63 -0.45
CA GLN A 188 10.29 11.64 -1.73
C GLN A 188 9.51 10.34 -1.96
N LEU A 189 9.05 9.70 -0.88
CA LEU A 189 8.20 8.51 -0.94
C LEU A 189 6.87 8.89 -1.58
N ALA A 190 6.45 8.17 -2.63
CA ALA A 190 5.10 8.29 -3.16
C ALA A 190 4.17 7.35 -2.39
N VAL A 191 3.01 7.84 -1.97
CA VAL A 191 2.05 7.05 -1.18
C VAL A 191 0.70 7.06 -1.85
N LEU A 192 0.12 5.87 -2.04
CA LEU A 192 -1.29 5.69 -2.38
C LEU A 192 -1.96 4.95 -1.22
N TRP A 193 -2.84 5.64 -0.53
CA TRP A 193 -3.46 5.16 0.70
C TRP A 193 -4.97 5.00 0.54
N VAL A 194 -5.48 3.80 0.76
CA VAL A 194 -6.92 3.54 0.92
C VAL A 194 -7.30 3.78 2.37
N SER A 195 -8.16 4.76 2.62
CA SER A 195 -8.70 5.03 3.95
C SER A 195 -10.15 5.51 3.88
N HIS A 196 -10.86 5.27 4.97
CA HIS A 196 -12.18 5.83 5.27
C HIS A 196 -12.14 6.80 6.47
N ASP A 197 -10.96 7.02 7.05
CA ASP A 197 -10.78 7.95 8.17
C ASP A 197 -10.89 9.39 7.70
N LEU A 198 -11.79 10.16 8.34
CA LEU A 198 -12.06 11.55 7.94
C LEU A 198 -10.86 12.47 8.17
N ASN A 199 -9.99 12.16 9.15
CA ASN A 199 -8.80 12.95 9.41
C ASN A 199 -7.76 12.74 8.32
N GLU A 200 -7.56 11.49 7.88
CA GLU A 200 -6.68 11.14 6.77
C GLU A 200 -7.15 11.80 5.47
N ILE A 201 -8.47 11.76 5.20
CA ILE A 201 -9.09 12.40 4.03
C ILE A 201 -8.85 13.91 4.04
N ARG A 202 -8.98 14.59 5.18
CA ARG A 202 -8.80 16.04 5.28
C ARG A 202 -7.37 16.49 5.05
N HIS A 203 -6.36 15.67 5.35
CA HIS A 203 -4.95 16.01 5.20
C HIS A 203 -4.37 15.62 3.83
N ALA A 204 -5.09 14.82 3.03
CA ALA A 204 -4.64 14.45 1.70
C ALA A 204 -4.65 15.65 0.74
N LYS A 205 -3.54 15.85 0.03
CA LYS A 205 -3.44 16.87 -1.03
C LYS A 205 -4.15 16.44 -2.32
N HIS A 206 -4.13 15.14 -2.58
CA HIS A 206 -4.74 14.52 -3.75
C HIS A 206 -5.69 13.41 -3.28
N VAL A 207 -6.92 13.42 -3.81
CA VAL A 207 -7.93 12.42 -3.52
C VAL A 207 -8.46 11.86 -4.83
N ILE A 208 -8.41 10.55 -4.98
CA ILE A 208 -8.97 9.81 -6.11
C ILE A 208 -10.16 9.02 -5.58
N THR A 209 -11.32 9.19 -6.21
CA THR A 209 -12.53 8.46 -5.84
C THR A 209 -12.87 7.44 -6.92
N LEU A 210 -12.86 6.16 -6.57
CA LEU A 210 -13.35 5.10 -7.43
C LEU A 210 -14.89 5.03 -7.38
N THR A 211 -15.49 4.76 -8.53
CA THR A 211 -16.93 4.52 -8.65
C THR A 211 -17.20 3.01 -8.67
N ARG A 212 -18.36 2.62 -8.16
CA ARG A 212 -18.80 1.24 -8.26
C ARG A 212 -19.47 1.03 -9.63
N HIS A 213 -19.22 -0.13 -10.26
CA HIS A 213 -20.02 -0.55 -11.40
C HIS A 213 -21.48 -0.63 -10.99
N THR A 214 -22.34 0.25 -11.53
CA THR A 214 -23.78 0.14 -11.42
C THR A 214 -24.24 -0.85 -12.48
N GLN A 215 -24.56 -2.09 -12.09
CA GLN A 215 -25.40 -2.93 -12.93
C GLN A 215 -26.68 -2.16 -13.19
N GLY A 216 -26.94 -1.83 -14.44
CA GLY A 216 -28.21 -1.21 -14.85
C GLY A 216 -29.35 -2.02 -14.26
N SER A 217 -30.19 -1.41 -13.45
CA SER A 217 -31.48 -1.99 -13.05
C SER A 217 -32.19 -2.40 -14.33
N PRO A 218 -32.71 -3.64 -14.43
CA PRO A 218 -33.54 -3.99 -15.58
C PRO A 218 -34.70 -3.00 -15.62
N ALA A 219 -34.85 -2.32 -16.75
CA ALA A 219 -36.00 -1.48 -17.00
C ALA A 219 -37.27 -2.32 -16.72
N HIS A 220 -38.06 -1.93 -15.73
CA HIS A 220 -39.43 -2.42 -15.59
C HIS A 220 -40.17 -1.92 -16.84
N GLU A 221 -40.27 -2.76 -17.84
CA GLU A 221 -41.31 -2.59 -18.84
C GLU A 221 -42.65 -2.77 -18.12
N SER A 222 -43.33 -1.66 -17.91
CA SER A 222 -44.76 -1.63 -17.52
C SER A 222 -45.57 -1.95 -18.78
N ALA A 223 -46.18 -3.10 -18.82
CA ALA A 223 -47.28 -3.42 -19.70
C ALA A 223 -48.58 -2.86 -19.15
#